data_77730cf39b04d76800326cbe40677655
#
_entry.id   77730cf39b04d76800326cbe40677655
#
_cell.length_a   1.000
_cell.length_b   1.000
_cell.length_c   1.000
_cell.angle_alpha   90.00
_cell.angle_beta   90.00
_cell.angle_gamma   90.00
#
_symmetry.space_group_name_H-M   'P 1'
#
loop_
_entity.id
_entity.type
_entity.pdbx_description
1 polymer ?
#
loop_
_entity_poly.entity_id
_entity_poly.type
_entity_poly.pdbx_seq_one_letter_code
_entity_poly.pdbx_strand_id
1 'polypeptide(L)'
;GINSEETTIAEVLKAKGYHTSIIGKWHLGHLKPFLPLQHGFDEYYGIPYSNDMWPVDFDGVPIHLKDTSSNKMKYPVLPLINGNEKVGEVPDLAGQDKLTTEYTERAVKFIENHKSEKFFLYLPHSMVHIPLGVSEKFRGKSKQGMYGDVMMEVDWSIGEIMKALERN
;
A
#
# COMPACT_ATOMS: atom_id res chain seq x y z
N GLY A 1 -6.99 -16.47 0.05
CA GLY A 1 -6.94 -15.44 -0.98
C GLY A 1 -8.27 -15.31 -1.71
N ILE A 2 -8.37 -14.32 -2.57
CA ILE A 2 -9.56 -14.15 -3.43
C ILE A 2 -9.68 -15.33 -4.40
N ASN A 3 -10.92 -15.81 -4.64
CA ASN A 3 -11.18 -16.87 -5.60
C ASN A 3 -11.03 -16.31 -7.03
N SER A 4 -10.46 -17.11 -7.94
CA SER A 4 -10.31 -16.75 -9.36
C SER A 4 -11.63 -16.57 -10.12
N GLU A 5 -12.74 -17.07 -9.58
CA GLU A 5 -14.09 -16.91 -10.16
C GLU A 5 -14.76 -15.58 -9.75
N GLU A 6 -14.19 -14.85 -8.79
CA GLU A 6 -14.72 -13.55 -8.36
C GLU A 6 -14.38 -12.47 -9.38
N THR A 7 -15.38 -11.74 -9.83
CA THR A 7 -15.18 -10.63 -10.77
C THR A 7 -14.84 -9.35 -10.02
N THR A 8 -13.70 -8.79 -10.28
CA THR A 8 -13.24 -7.51 -9.69
C THR A 8 -13.64 -6.31 -10.55
N ILE A 9 -13.70 -5.14 -9.93
CA ILE A 9 -13.91 -3.89 -10.67
C ILE A 9 -12.78 -3.64 -11.70
N ALA A 10 -11.55 -4.06 -11.41
CA ALA A 10 -10.42 -3.94 -12.32
C ALA A 10 -10.64 -4.76 -13.61
N GLU A 11 -11.12 -6.00 -13.51
CA GLU A 11 -11.46 -6.84 -14.65
C GLU A 11 -12.57 -6.21 -15.52
N VAL A 12 -13.60 -5.69 -14.87
CA VAL A 12 -14.72 -5.01 -15.60
C VAL A 12 -14.21 -3.79 -16.34
N LEU A 13 -13.38 -2.96 -15.71
CA LEU A 13 -12.85 -1.75 -16.35
C LEU A 13 -11.81 -2.06 -17.41
N LYS A 14 -10.94 -3.04 -17.17
CA LYS A 14 -9.98 -3.52 -18.19
C LYS A 14 -10.68 -4.00 -19.46
N ALA A 15 -11.78 -4.73 -19.33
CA ALA A 15 -12.62 -5.13 -20.46
C ALA A 15 -13.26 -3.94 -21.22
N LYS A 16 -13.30 -2.75 -20.61
CA LYS A 16 -13.73 -1.47 -21.21
C LYS A 16 -12.58 -0.60 -21.73
N GLY A 17 -11.37 -1.15 -21.79
CA GLY A 17 -10.19 -0.48 -22.31
C GLY A 17 -9.53 0.51 -21.33
N TYR A 18 -9.71 0.29 -20.03
CA TYR A 18 -8.95 1.02 -19.01
C TYR A 18 -7.62 0.32 -18.74
N HIS A 19 -6.55 1.09 -18.62
CA HIS A 19 -5.31 0.64 -17.99
C HIS A 19 -5.49 0.66 -16.47
N THR A 20 -5.18 -0.45 -15.80
CA THR A 20 -5.58 -0.64 -14.40
C THR A 20 -4.36 -0.80 -13.49
N SER A 21 -4.30 -0.03 -12.40
CA SER A 21 -3.22 -0.12 -11.42
C SER A 21 -3.75 -0.15 -9.99
N ILE A 22 -3.05 -0.90 -9.14
CA ILE A 22 -3.20 -0.83 -7.69
C ILE A 22 -1.86 -0.46 -7.06
N ILE A 23 -1.86 0.55 -6.20
CA ILE A 23 -0.70 0.99 -5.43
C ILE A 23 -1.09 1.05 -3.96
N GLY A 24 -0.54 0.15 -3.13
CA GLY A 24 -0.88 0.08 -1.71
C GLY A 24 -1.15 -1.32 -1.18
N LYS A 25 -2.03 -1.43 -0.19
CA LYS A 25 -2.36 -2.67 0.50
C LYS A 25 -3.42 -3.48 -0.26
N TRP A 26 -3.08 -4.71 -0.69
CA TRP A 26 -4.03 -5.60 -1.39
C TRP A 26 -5.01 -6.31 -0.45
N HIS A 27 -4.53 -7.01 0.56
CA HIS A 27 -5.26 -7.77 1.59
C HIS A 27 -6.04 -9.01 1.12
N LEU A 28 -5.95 -9.41 -0.15
CA LEU A 28 -6.73 -10.50 -0.72
C LEU A 28 -5.91 -11.74 -1.13
N GLY A 29 -4.65 -11.82 -0.68
CA GLY A 29 -3.80 -12.98 -0.87
C GLY A 29 -2.36 -12.60 -1.25
N HIS A 30 -1.39 -13.44 -0.84
CA HIS A 30 0.05 -13.19 -1.05
C HIS A 30 0.68 -14.17 -2.02
N LEU A 31 0.05 -15.32 -2.27
CA LEU A 31 0.53 -16.27 -3.26
C LEU A 31 0.19 -15.78 -4.67
N LYS A 32 1.04 -16.08 -5.63
CA LYS A 32 0.93 -15.60 -7.01
C LYS A 32 -0.48 -15.69 -7.61
N PRO A 33 -1.26 -16.80 -7.44
CA PRO A 33 -2.62 -16.88 -7.98
C PRO A 33 -3.62 -15.85 -7.41
N PHE A 34 -3.28 -15.24 -6.27
CA PHE A 34 -4.12 -14.29 -5.55
C PHE A 34 -3.63 -12.84 -5.65
N LEU A 35 -2.51 -12.60 -6.36
CA LEU A 35 -1.98 -11.25 -6.52
C LEU A 35 -2.81 -10.43 -7.53
N PRO A 36 -2.80 -9.10 -7.43
CA PRO A 36 -3.64 -8.22 -8.23
C PRO A 36 -3.58 -8.44 -9.75
N LEU A 37 -2.41 -8.80 -10.30
CA LEU A 37 -2.26 -9.04 -11.74
C LEU A 37 -3.09 -10.22 -12.27
N GLN A 38 -3.49 -11.16 -11.41
CA GLN A 38 -4.40 -12.25 -11.73
C GLN A 38 -5.88 -11.87 -11.63
N HIS A 39 -6.16 -10.64 -11.14
CA HIS A 39 -7.52 -10.13 -10.84
C HIS A 39 -7.78 -8.79 -11.52
N GLY A 40 -7.31 -8.65 -12.79
CA GLY A 40 -7.66 -7.54 -13.66
C GLY A 40 -6.78 -6.31 -13.58
N PHE A 41 -5.77 -6.26 -12.70
CA PHE A 41 -4.81 -5.17 -12.67
C PHE A 41 -3.66 -5.42 -13.67
N ASP A 42 -3.23 -4.36 -14.37
CA ASP A 42 -2.05 -4.36 -15.24
C ASP A 42 -0.79 -4.10 -14.44
N GLU A 43 -0.90 -3.27 -13.39
CA GLU A 43 0.22 -2.91 -12.52
C GLU A 43 -0.15 -3.10 -11.04
N TYR A 44 0.83 -3.53 -10.25
CA TYR A 44 0.74 -3.61 -8.79
C TYR A 44 2.03 -3.15 -8.15
N TYR A 45 1.91 -2.31 -7.12
CA TYR A 45 2.99 -2.03 -6.20
C TYR A 45 2.44 -1.87 -4.78
N GLY A 46 3.01 -2.62 -3.82
CA GLY A 46 2.60 -2.48 -2.42
C GLY A 46 2.79 -3.72 -1.57
N ILE A 47 2.04 -3.80 -0.49
CA ILE A 47 2.07 -4.91 0.47
C ILE A 47 0.85 -5.83 0.28
N PRO A 48 1.03 -7.17 0.30
CA PRO A 48 -0.04 -8.11 0.00
C PRO A 48 -1.06 -8.25 1.12
N TYR A 49 -0.71 -7.86 2.36
CA TYR A 49 -1.57 -7.89 3.54
C TYR A 49 -1.45 -6.61 4.36
N SER A 50 -2.07 -6.58 5.55
CA SER A 50 -2.01 -5.46 6.47
C SER A 50 -0.60 -5.26 7.04
N ASN A 51 -0.24 -4.03 7.30
CA ASN A 51 1.07 -3.62 7.83
C ASN A 51 1.36 -4.12 9.26
N ASP A 52 0.36 -4.64 9.98
CA ASP A 52 0.52 -5.29 11.29
C ASP A 52 0.77 -6.81 11.20
N MET A 53 0.67 -7.41 9.99
CA MET A 53 0.90 -8.84 9.75
C MET A 53 2.39 -9.12 9.47
N TRP A 54 3.23 -8.81 10.45
CA TRP A 54 4.67 -8.95 10.43
C TRP A 54 5.21 -9.33 11.84
N PRO A 55 6.48 -9.77 11.98
CA PRO A 55 7.04 -10.19 13.26
C PRO A 55 7.53 -9.03 14.13
N VAL A 56 6.79 -7.91 14.13
CA VAL A 56 7.10 -6.70 14.92
C VAL A 56 5.86 -6.30 15.71
N ASP A 57 6.04 -5.91 16.96
CA ASP A 57 4.95 -5.41 17.79
C ASP A 57 4.58 -3.95 17.45
N PHE A 58 3.47 -3.46 17.99
CA PHE A 58 2.94 -2.13 17.69
C PHE A 58 3.86 -0.98 18.13
N ASP A 59 4.79 -1.24 19.07
CA ASP A 59 5.81 -0.29 19.51
C ASP A 59 7.13 -0.38 18.70
N GLY A 60 7.18 -1.22 17.67
CA GLY A 60 8.35 -1.39 16.81
C GLY A 60 9.38 -2.41 17.33
N VAL A 61 9.11 -3.05 18.46
CA VAL A 61 10.01 -4.08 19.00
C VAL A 61 9.75 -5.41 18.28
N PRO A 62 10.79 -6.10 17.80
CA PRO A 62 10.66 -7.44 17.24
C PRO A 62 9.96 -8.39 18.22
N ILE A 63 8.94 -9.10 17.76
CA ILE A 63 8.06 -9.88 18.64
C ILE A 63 8.81 -11.00 19.38
N HIS A 64 9.87 -11.55 18.81
CA HIS A 64 10.69 -12.60 19.46
C HIS A 64 11.41 -12.11 20.72
N LEU A 65 11.54 -10.79 20.90
CA LEU A 65 12.14 -10.18 22.10
C LEU A 65 11.10 -9.89 23.20
N LYS A 66 9.79 -10.04 22.89
CA LYS A 66 8.68 -9.73 23.81
C LYS A 66 7.84 -10.95 24.15
N ASP A 67 7.36 -11.66 23.14
CA ASP A 67 6.42 -12.77 23.30
C ASP A 67 6.60 -13.80 22.18
N THR A 68 7.37 -14.84 22.47
CA THR A 68 7.62 -15.95 21.53
C THR A 68 6.40 -16.85 21.31
N SER A 69 5.34 -16.71 22.12
CA SER A 69 4.08 -17.43 21.95
C SER A 69 3.09 -16.73 21.01
N SER A 70 3.36 -15.49 20.65
CA SER A 70 2.51 -14.68 19.78
C SER A 70 2.35 -15.28 18.40
N ASN A 71 1.15 -15.20 17.85
CA ASN A 71 0.88 -15.57 16.45
C ASN A 71 1.66 -14.71 15.44
N LYS A 72 2.12 -13.52 15.83
CA LYS A 72 3.00 -12.67 15.01
C LYS A 72 4.32 -13.33 14.65
N MET A 73 4.80 -14.29 15.46
CA MET A 73 5.99 -15.10 15.14
C MET A 73 5.87 -15.92 13.85
N LYS A 74 4.64 -16.17 13.39
CA LYS A 74 4.37 -16.96 12.17
C LYS A 74 4.39 -16.12 10.90
N TYR A 75 4.36 -14.79 11.03
CA TYR A 75 4.38 -13.90 9.86
C TYR A 75 5.80 -13.71 9.33
N PRO A 76 5.97 -13.62 8.02
CA PRO A 76 7.24 -13.18 7.43
C PRO A 76 7.47 -11.69 7.69
N VAL A 77 8.69 -11.21 7.46
CA VAL A 77 8.93 -9.79 7.28
C VAL A 77 8.02 -9.29 6.15
N LEU A 78 7.41 -8.13 6.34
CA LEU A 78 6.39 -7.62 5.44
C LEU A 78 6.98 -7.42 4.03
N PRO A 79 6.55 -8.19 3.02
CA PRO A 79 7.12 -8.12 1.69
C PRO A 79 6.58 -6.91 0.93
N LEU A 80 7.44 -6.29 0.13
CA LEU A 80 7.10 -5.29 -0.85
C LEU A 80 7.08 -5.94 -2.23
N ILE A 81 5.95 -5.83 -2.92
CA ILE A 81 5.70 -6.52 -4.19
C ILE A 81 5.62 -5.47 -5.32
N ASN A 82 6.21 -5.81 -6.47
CA ASN A 82 6.01 -5.09 -7.71
C ASN A 82 5.59 -6.08 -8.81
N GLY A 83 4.42 -5.91 -9.36
CA GLY A 83 3.81 -6.90 -10.23
C GLY A 83 3.53 -8.21 -9.50
N ASN A 84 4.24 -9.27 -9.86
CA ASN A 84 4.18 -10.57 -9.21
C ASN A 84 5.44 -10.91 -8.38
N GLU A 85 6.40 -9.98 -8.33
CA GLU A 85 7.72 -10.25 -7.77
C GLU A 85 7.94 -9.48 -6.47
N LYS A 86 8.54 -10.16 -5.48
CA LYS A 86 9.03 -9.51 -4.27
C LYS A 86 10.26 -8.68 -4.61
N VAL A 87 10.16 -7.37 -4.44
CA VAL A 87 11.24 -6.41 -4.74
C VAL A 87 11.93 -5.86 -3.50
N GLY A 88 11.38 -6.13 -2.33
CA GLY A 88 11.95 -5.65 -1.06
C GLY A 88 11.16 -6.13 0.15
N GLU A 89 11.46 -5.52 1.28
CA GLU A 89 10.82 -5.78 2.56
C GLU A 89 10.64 -4.47 3.34
N VAL A 90 9.64 -4.46 4.22
CA VAL A 90 9.43 -3.44 5.25
C VAL A 90 9.78 -4.10 6.60
N PRO A 91 11.03 -3.96 7.09
CA PRO A 91 11.49 -4.74 8.23
C PRO A 91 11.08 -4.16 9.60
N ASP A 92 10.78 -2.87 9.65
CA ASP A 92 10.57 -2.10 10.87
C ASP A 92 9.64 -0.89 10.63
N LEU A 93 9.37 -0.13 11.70
CA LEU A 93 8.56 1.09 11.62
C LEU A 93 9.19 2.15 10.71
N ALA A 94 10.51 2.29 10.69
CA ALA A 94 11.19 3.27 9.85
C ALA A 94 11.03 2.96 8.35
N GLY A 95 10.98 1.68 7.98
CA GLY A 95 10.60 1.24 6.63
C GLY A 95 9.14 1.55 6.32
N GLN A 96 8.24 1.30 7.28
CA GLN A 96 6.82 1.58 7.15
C GLN A 96 6.51 3.08 7.00
N ASP A 97 7.24 3.95 7.69
CA ASP A 97 7.10 5.40 7.64
C ASP A 97 7.17 5.99 6.21
N LYS A 98 7.80 5.28 5.27
CA LYS A 98 8.00 5.71 3.89
C LYS A 98 6.84 5.36 2.96
N LEU A 99 5.97 4.43 3.34
CA LEU A 99 5.01 3.82 2.42
C LEU A 99 4.00 4.84 1.86
N THR A 100 3.45 5.73 2.67
CA THR A 100 2.47 6.73 2.19
C THR A 100 3.08 7.65 1.14
N THR A 101 4.28 8.17 1.40
CA THR A 101 5.02 9.00 0.43
C THR A 101 5.32 8.22 -0.84
N GLU A 102 5.85 7.00 -0.74
CA GLU A 102 6.21 6.17 -1.90
C GLU A 102 4.99 5.82 -2.76
N TYR A 103 3.87 5.46 -2.14
CA TYR A 103 2.62 5.21 -2.85
C TYR A 103 2.12 6.45 -3.59
N THR A 104 2.24 7.63 -2.97
CA THR A 104 1.86 8.91 -3.56
C THR A 104 2.69 9.23 -4.80
N GLU A 105 4.01 9.13 -4.69
CA GLU A 105 4.94 9.39 -5.81
C GLU A 105 4.68 8.46 -7.00
N ARG A 106 4.46 7.18 -6.72
CA ARG A 106 4.13 6.18 -7.76
C ARG A 106 2.78 6.45 -8.40
N ALA A 107 1.78 6.84 -7.60
CA ALA A 107 0.45 7.18 -8.11
C ALA A 107 0.47 8.42 -9.00
N VAL A 108 1.20 9.46 -8.61
CA VAL A 108 1.41 10.66 -9.45
C VAL A 108 2.09 10.28 -10.77
N LYS A 109 3.16 9.50 -10.71
CA LYS A 109 3.86 9.04 -11.92
C LYS A 109 2.97 8.18 -12.82
N PHE A 110 2.12 7.32 -12.24
CA PHE A 110 1.15 6.54 -12.99
C PHE A 110 0.18 7.45 -13.75
N ILE A 111 -0.40 8.44 -13.11
CA ILE A 111 -1.33 9.41 -13.74
C ILE A 111 -0.63 10.14 -14.89
N GLU A 112 0.59 10.62 -14.68
CA GLU A 112 1.39 11.33 -15.71
C GLU A 112 1.69 10.45 -16.92
N ASN A 113 1.99 9.17 -16.70
CA ASN A 113 2.30 8.21 -17.77
C ASN A 113 1.06 7.83 -18.60
N HIS A 114 -0.13 7.81 -17.98
CA HIS A 114 -1.37 7.31 -18.58
C HIS A 114 -2.39 8.42 -18.90
N LYS A 115 -1.99 9.69 -18.88
CA LYS A 115 -2.86 10.85 -19.13
C LYS A 115 -3.58 10.87 -20.48
N SER A 116 -3.08 10.13 -21.47
CA SER A 116 -3.66 10.09 -22.82
C SER A 116 -4.63 8.92 -23.04
N GLU A 117 -4.89 8.13 -22.02
CA GLU A 117 -5.76 6.96 -22.09
C GLU A 117 -6.71 6.87 -20.91
N LYS A 118 -7.69 5.97 -20.99
CA LYS A 118 -8.55 5.69 -19.84
C LYS A 118 -7.77 4.85 -18.83
N PHE A 119 -7.75 5.27 -17.58
CA PHE A 119 -7.12 4.49 -16.52
C PHE A 119 -8.01 4.34 -15.30
N PHE A 120 -7.73 3.31 -14.52
CA PHE A 120 -8.28 3.06 -13.19
C PHE A 120 -7.12 2.87 -12.22
N LEU A 121 -7.01 3.79 -11.27
CA LEU A 121 -6.04 3.72 -10.18
C LEU A 121 -6.77 3.43 -8.86
N TYR A 122 -6.47 2.28 -8.26
CA TYR A 122 -6.88 1.95 -6.90
C TYR A 122 -5.69 2.21 -5.95
N LEU A 123 -5.85 3.16 -5.04
CA LEU A 123 -4.79 3.60 -4.10
C LEU A 123 -5.18 3.30 -2.64
N PRO A 124 -5.14 2.02 -2.22
CA PRO A 124 -5.47 1.62 -0.86
C PRO A 124 -4.28 1.84 0.07
N HIS A 125 -4.20 3.02 0.67
CA HIS A 125 -3.17 3.32 1.68
C HIS A 125 -3.17 2.31 2.83
N SER A 126 -1.99 1.99 3.37
CA SER A 126 -1.85 1.17 4.58
C SER A 126 -2.29 1.96 5.82
N MET A 127 -2.06 3.27 5.81
CA MET A 127 -2.49 4.19 6.86
C MET A 127 -3.98 4.56 6.66
N VAL A 128 -4.72 4.73 7.72
CA VAL A 128 -4.31 4.90 9.13
C VAL A 128 -4.41 3.62 9.99
N HIS A 129 -4.14 2.45 9.44
CA HIS A 129 -4.12 1.21 10.24
C HIS A 129 -2.87 1.17 11.13
N ILE A 130 -3.01 0.68 12.35
CA ILE A 130 -1.88 0.48 13.30
C ILE A 130 -1.02 -0.73 12.88
N PRO A 131 0.30 -0.70 13.21
CA PRO A 131 1.07 0.41 13.80
C PRO A 131 1.13 1.60 12.87
N LEU A 132 1.06 2.81 13.44
CA LEU A 132 1.08 4.04 12.64
C LEU A 132 2.50 4.28 12.08
N GLY A 133 2.56 4.71 10.82
CA GLY A 133 3.78 5.16 10.15
C GLY A 133 3.57 6.53 9.51
N VAL A 134 4.53 7.42 9.67
CA VAL A 134 4.50 8.77 9.11
C VAL A 134 5.90 9.22 8.71
N SER A 135 6.03 9.82 7.54
CA SER A 135 7.32 10.34 7.08
C SER A 135 7.82 11.49 7.93
N GLU A 136 9.15 11.71 7.90
CA GLU A 136 9.81 12.82 8.59
C GLU A 136 9.22 14.20 8.22
N LYS A 137 8.71 14.34 7.01
CA LYS A 137 8.06 15.55 6.52
C LYS A 137 6.85 15.96 7.39
N PHE A 138 6.12 14.99 7.93
CA PHE A 138 4.89 15.22 8.69
C PHE A 138 5.03 14.93 10.19
N ARG A 139 6.08 14.24 10.60
CA ARG A 139 6.31 13.85 11.99
C ARG A 139 6.37 15.09 12.90
N GLY A 140 5.53 15.10 13.95
CA GLY A 140 5.44 16.19 14.92
C GLY A 140 4.81 17.48 14.40
N LYS A 141 4.11 17.46 13.26
CA LYS A 141 3.47 18.65 12.68
C LYS A 141 2.06 18.89 13.21
N SER A 142 1.36 17.83 13.58
CA SER A 142 0.02 17.90 14.14
C SER A 142 0.04 18.25 15.63
N LYS A 143 -1.03 18.93 16.10
CA LYS A 143 -1.31 19.09 17.54
C LYS A 143 -2.01 17.85 18.14
N GLN A 144 -2.31 16.84 17.33
CA GLN A 144 -3.04 15.62 17.72
C GLN A 144 -2.13 14.39 17.80
N GLY A 145 -0.81 14.60 17.94
CA GLY A 145 0.17 13.52 18.01
C GLY A 145 0.30 12.75 16.71
N MET A 146 0.87 11.54 16.77
CA MET A 146 1.21 10.75 15.60
C MET A 146 0.01 10.43 14.70
N TYR A 147 -1.17 10.20 15.26
CA TYR A 147 -2.38 9.97 14.46
C TYR A 147 -2.72 11.19 13.59
N GLY A 148 -2.64 12.38 14.16
CA GLY A 148 -2.85 13.62 13.42
C GLY A 148 -1.78 13.85 12.34
N ASP A 149 -0.52 13.51 12.62
CA ASP A 149 0.58 13.60 11.64
C ASP A 149 0.30 12.67 10.43
N VAL A 150 -0.14 11.44 10.70
CA VAL A 150 -0.51 10.47 9.67
C VAL A 150 -1.69 10.98 8.83
N MET A 151 -2.72 11.55 9.48
CA MET A 151 -3.86 12.14 8.76
C MET A 151 -3.44 13.29 7.85
N MET A 152 -2.52 14.15 8.30
CA MET A 152 -1.94 15.21 7.48
C MET A 152 -1.18 14.67 6.27
N GLU A 153 -0.44 13.57 6.42
CA GLU A 153 0.28 12.95 5.31
C GLU A 153 -0.66 12.29 4.30
N VAL A 154 -1.71 11.62 4.75
CA VAL A 154 -2.73 11.02 3.85
C VAL A 154 -3.49 12.12 3.11
N ASP A 155 -3.87 13.20 3.78
CA ASP A 155 -4.51 14.37 3.15
C ASP A 155 -3.59 15.03 2.10
N TRP A 156 -2.30 15.20 2.44
CA TRP A 156 -1.29 15.66 1.47
C TRP A 156 -1.21 14.73 0.26
N SER A 157 -1.22 13.41 0.47
CA SER A 157 -1.20 12.43 -0.61
C SER A 157 -2.38 12.63 -1.57
N ILE A 158 -3.60 12.78 -1.02
CA ILE A 158 -4.80 13.05 -1.81
C ILE A 158 -4.62 14.35 -2.59
N GLY A 159 -4.08 15.39 -1.95
CA GLY A 159 -3.81 16.69 -2.60
C GLY A 159 -2.82 16.56 -3.78
N GLU A 160 -1.77 15.76 -3.67
CA GLU A 160 -0.83 15.53 -4.79
C GLU A 160 -1.48 14.77 -5.95
N ILE A 161 -2.33 13.78 -5.65
CA ILE A 161 -3.11 13.05 -6.65
C ILE A 161 -4.06 13.99 -7.40
N MET A 162 -4.82 14.83 -6.67
CA MET A 162 -5.73 15.81 -7.27
C MET A 162 -4.99 16.78 -8.19
N LYS A 163 -3.84 17.32 -7.74
CA LYS A 163 -2.98 18.19 -8.57
C LYS A 163 -2.48 17.48 -9.83
N ALA A 164 -2.12 16.18 -9.73
CA ALA A 164 -1.69 15.41 -10.89
C ALA A 164 -2.82 15.24 -11.91
N LEU A 165 -4.04 14.97 -11.45
CA LEU A 165 -5.23 14.88 -12.31
C LEU A 165 -5.60 16.21 -12.98
N GLU A 166 -5.48 17.32 -12.26
CA GLU A 166 -5.79 18.66 -12.79
C GLU A 166 -4.77 19.14 -13.84
N ARG A 167 -3.50 18.71 -13.73
CA ARG A 167 -2.43 19.08 -14.67
C ARG A 167 -2.44 18.28 -15.96
N ASN A 168 -3.05 17.13 -16.00
CA ASN A 168 -2.97 16.15 -17.07
C ASN A 168 -4.33 15.81 -17.66
#